data_7deefdc3d7efddc7642b65ba7f37fce5
#
_entry.id   7deefdc3d7efddc7642b65ba7f37fce5
#
_cell.length_a   1.000
_cell.length_b   1.000
_cell.length_c   1.000
_cell.angle_alpha   90.00
_cell.angle_beta   90.00
_cell.angle_gamma   90.00
#
_symmetry.space_group_name_H-M   'P 1'
#
loop_
_entity.id
_entity.type
_entity.pdbx_description
1 polymer ?
#
loop_
_entity_poly.entity_id
_entity_poly.type
_entity_poly.pdbx_seq_one_letter_code
_entity_poly.pdbx_strand_id
1 'polypeptide(L)'
;MVSSRESLKAWLRLSLTPGVGNITARALLLRFGLPEAVFEQSTSELQTIVSSAIGQQLRLIPLGLEDALETTWEWLQTQADLGAAKVAHKRLLTLADSDYPSSLMLTPDPPCLLYVLGQTQHLHLLSPPVHQAPRAIAVVGSRNPTPQGRLNAHDFAVHLAQAGLTVVSGLALGVDTAAHQGALKGGSPHHPLHTVAVVGTGLDRVYPHQNHALALKIAAHGLLISEYPLNTPPLTSNFPQRNRLIAGLSQGCLVVEAAARSGSLITAKQALDLGKEVFAIPGSIHTTVSKGCHDLIKQGAKLVDCAQDILEELKDLPVVDWHTTSAPDLLNPPSALEPFLEKDQIGSSTLRVLDYLGQDPVGLDELQIRSGLSTSQLQAELFQLELNGALGRLQGGLYQKL
;
A
#
# COMPACT_ATOMS: atom_id res chain seq x y z
N MET A 1 -25.00 7.54 0.49
CA MET A 1 -24.91 6.34 1.37
C MET A 1 -25.91 5.31 0.92
N VAL A 2 -25.50 4.06 0.85
CA VAL A 2 -26.44 2.93 0.68
C VAL A 2 -27.31 2.90 1.93
N SER A 3 -28.52 3.45 1.84
CA SER A 3 -29.43 3.67 2.98
C SER A 3 -30.44 2.54 3.16
N SER A 4 -30.66 1.73 2.14
CA SER A 4 -31.61 0.62 2.15
C SER A 4 -31.06 -0.61 1.41
N ARG A 5 -31.70 -1.76 1.65
CA ARG A 5 -31.37 -3.00 0.96
C ARG A 5 -31.69 -2.92 -0.53
N GLU A 6 -32.74 -2.17 -0.90
CA GLU A 6 -33.11 -1.92 -2.31
C GLU A 6 -32.06 -1.10 -3.03
N SER A 7 -31.56 -0.03 -2.41
CA SER A 7 -30.47 0.76 -2.99
C SER A 7 -29.20 -0.07 -3.13
N LEU A 8 -28.83 -0.87 -2.13
CA LEU A 8 -27.73 -1.80 -2.23
C LEU A 8 -27.88 -2.76 -3.42
N LYS A 9 -29.09 -3.32 -3.59
CA LYS A 9 -29.41 -4.23 -4.69
C LYS A 9 -29.21 -3.56 -6.05
N ALA A 10 -29.64 -2.32 -6.19
CA ALA A 10 -29.49 -1.57 -7.45
C ALA A 10 -28.00 -1.32 -7.78
N TRP A 11 -27.19 -0.89 -6.81
CA TRP A 11 -25.75 -0.70 -6.99
C TRP A 11 -25.01 -2.00 -7.33
N LEU A 12 -25.31 -3.10 -6.62
CA LEU A 12 -24.74 -4.42 -6.90
C LEU A 12 -25.16 -4.93 -8.28
N ARG A 13 -26.45 -4.73 -8.66
CA ARG A 13 -26.94 -5.09 -9.97
C ARG A 13 -26.15 -4.38 -11.08
N LEU A 14 -25.90 -3.07 -10.94
CA LEU A 14 -25.12 -2.31 -11.90
C LEU A 14 -23.70 -2.85 -12.04
N SER A 15 -23.03 -3.10 -10.91
CA SER A 15 -21.63 -3.58 -10.90
C SER A 15 -21.48 -5.03 -11.39
N LEU A 16 -22.50 -5.87 -11.21
CA LEU A 16 -22.48 -7.28 -11.62
C LEU A 16 -23.02 -7.50 -13.04
N THR A 17 -23.58 -6.48 -13.68
CA THR A 17 -24.12 -6.61 -15.05
C THR A 17 -23.00 -6.91 -16.04
N PRO A 18 -23.05 -8.04 -16.78
CA PRO A 18 -22.02 -8.40 -17.74
C PRO A 18 -21.78 -7.30 -18.79
N GLY A 19 -20.53 -6.93 -19.01
CA GLY A 19 -20.13 -5.87 -19.94
C GLY A 19 -20.22 -4.45 -19.38
N VAL A 20 -20.75 -4.26 -18.17
CA VAL A 20 -20.74 -2.97 -17.47
C VAL A 20 -19.50 -2.91 -16.59
N GLY A 21 -18.42 -2.29 -17.09
CA GLY A 21 -17.25 -1.92 -16.26
C GLY A 21 -17.43 -0.53 -15.64
N ASN A 22 -16.45 -0.10 -14.83
CA ASN A 22 -16.51 1.18 -14.12
C ASN A 22 -16.76 2.38 -15.04
N ILE A 23 -16.12 2.44 -16.21
CA ILE A 23 -16.30 3.52 -17.20
C ILE A 23 -17.76 3.56 -17.69
N THR A 24 -18.30 2.41 -18.07
CA THR A 24 -19.68 2.29 -18.55
C THR A 24 -20.68 2.65 -17.45
N ALA A 25 -20.48 2.13 -16.25
CA ALA A 25 -21.33 2.44 -15.11
C ALA A 25 -21.31 3.95 -14.79
N ARG A 26 -20.13 4.58 -14.77
CA ARG A 26 -20.01 6.04 -14.60
C ARG A 26 -20.77 6.81 -15.68
N ALA A 27 -20.65 6.42 -16.94
CA ALA A 27 -21.37 7.07 -18.04
C ALA A 27 -22.90 6.96 -17.89
N LEU A 28 -23.40 5.79 -17.48
CA LEU A 28 -24.81 5.58 -17.18
C LEU A 28 -25.31 6.44 -16.01
N LEU A 29 -24.53 6.47 -14.91
CA LEU A 29 -24.85 7.28 -13.72
C LEU A 29 -24.83 8.78 -14.02
N LEU A 30 -23.88 9.26 -14.80
CA LEU A 30 -23.81 10.67 -15.22
C LEU A 30 -25.02 11.09 -16.08
N ARG A 31 -25.54 10.16 -16.87
CA ARG A 31 -26.67 10.45 -17.78
C ARG A 31 -28.02 10.30 -17.11
N PHE A 32 -28.21 9.27 -16.30
CA PHE A 32 -29.52 8.86 -15.79
C PHE A 32 -29.65 9.03 -14.26
N GLY A 33 -28.58 9.34 -13.56
CA GLY A 33 -28.58 9.48 -12.10
C GLY A 33 -28.26 8.16 -11.37
N LEU A 34 -28.99 7.88 -10.29
CA LEU A 34 -28.74 6.68 -9.48
C LEU A 34 -29.07 5.38 -10.22
N PRO A 35 -28.52 4.23 -9.78
CA PRO A 35 -28.75 2.94 -10.46
C PRO A 35 -30.22 2.58 -10.65
N GLU A 36 -31.09 2.94 -9.71
CA GLU A 36 -32.52 2.71 -9.79
C GLU A 36 -33.10 3.38 -11.07
N ALA A 37 -32.75 4.63 -11.32
CA ALA A 37 -33.18 5.38 -12.49
C ALA A 37 -32.56 4.82 -13.80
N VAL A 38 -31.35 4.26 -13.75
CA VAL A 38 -30.74 3.56 -14.91
C VAL A 38 -31.61 2.35 -15.32
N PHE A 39 -32.09 1.57 -14.35
CA PHE A 39 -32.89 0.37 -14.63
C PHE A 39 -34.32 0.64 -15.03
N GLU A 40 -34.85 1.86 -14.79
CA GLU A 40 -36.14 2.30 -15.25
C GLU A 40 -36.16 2.73 -16.73
N GLN A 41 -34.97 3.05 -17.31
CA GLN A 41 -34.86 3.50 -18.69
C GLN A 41 -35.27 2.44 -19.70
N SER A 42 -35.83 2.88 -20.83
CA SER A 42 -36.09 2.02 -21.98
C SER A 42 -34.78 1.50 -22.61
N THR A 43 -34.84 0.38 -23.32
CA THR A 43 -33.66 -0.16 -24.02
C THR A 43 -33.12 0.85 -25.05
N SER A 44 -34.00 1.62 -25.72
CA SER A 44 -33.59 2.65 -26.68
C SER A 44 -32.80 3.80 -26.00
N GLU A 45 -33.20 4.21 -24.82
CA GLU A 45 -32.47 5.24 -24.05
C GLU A 45 -31.14 4.73 -23.57
N LEU A 46 -31.07 3.52 -23.03
CA LEU A 46 -29.80 2.89 -22.63
C LEU A 46 -28.82 2.79 -23.82
N GLN A 47 -29.31 2.49 -25.01
CA GLN A 47 -28.51 2.37 -26.24
C GLN A 47 -27.90 3.70 -26.71
N THR A 48 -28.32 4.83 -26.16
CA THR A 48 -27.63 6.11 -26.39
C THR A 48 -26.26 6.19 -25.73
N ILE A 49 -26.02 5.37 -24.72
CA ILE A 49 -24.76 5.34 -23.90
C ILE A 49 -24.00 4.04 -24.10
N VAL A 50 -24.70 2.91 -24.27
CA VAL A 50 -24.09 1.58 -24.33
C VAL A 50 -24.49 0.83 -25.60
N SER A 51 -23.73 -0.20 -25.98
CA SER A 51 -24.08 -1.07 -27.09
C SER A 51 -25.42 -1.80 -26.86
N SER A 52 -26.07 -2.22 -27.95
CA SER A 52 -27.32 -2.99 -27.86
C SER A 52 -27.19 -4.24 -26.99
N ALA A 53 -26.05 -4.93 -27.04
CA ALA A 53 -25.77 -6.10 -26.20
C ALA A 53 -25.76 -5.76 -24.71
N ILE A 54 -25.09 -4.67 -24.31
CA ILE A 54 -25.04 -4.22 -22.92
C ILE A 54 -26.40 -3.71 -22.47
N GLY A 55 -27.13 -2.97 -23.34
CA GLY A 55 -28.48 -2.51 -23.06
C GLY A 55 -29.44 -3.69 -22.78
N GLN A 56 -29.29 -4.82 -23.47
CA GLN A 56 -30.06 -6.04 -23.19
C GLN A 56 -29.65 -6.66 -21.84
N GLN A 57 -28.35 -6.73 -21.54
CA GLN A 57 -27.87 -7.24 -20.24
C GLN A 57 -28.39 -6.43 -19.05
N LEU A 58 -28.49 -5.11 -19.16
CA LEU A 58 -29.03 -4.24 -18.12
C LEU A 58 -30.52 -4.52 -17.81
N ARG A 59 -31.27 -5.14 -18.74
CA ARG A 59 -32.68 -5.56 -18.53
C ARG A 59 -32.78 -6.88 -17.75
N LEU A 60 -31.72 -7.65 -17.73
CA LEU A 60 -31.66 -8.95 -17.04
C LEU A 60 -31.23 -8.74 -15.58
N ILE A 61 -31.55 -9.70 -14.76
CA ILE A 61 -31.00 -9.80 -13.39
C ILE A 61 -29.69 -10.60 -13.49
N PRO A 62 -28.54 -10.00 -13.08
CA PRO A 62 -27.26 -10.70 -13.10
C PRO A 62 -27.29 -11.96 -12.24
N LEU A 63 -26.62 -13.00 -12.71
CA LEU A 63 -26.43 -14.23 -11.95
C LEU A 63 -25.67 -13.92 -10.65
N GLY A 64 -26.10 -14.48 -9.52
CA GLY A 64 -25.48 -14.29 -8.22
C GLY A 64 -25.81 -12.96 -7.53
N LEU A 65 -26.73 -12.13 -8.08
CA LEU A 65 -27.09 -10.86 -7.46
C LEU A 65 -27.66 -11.03 -6.04
N GLU A 66 -28.57 -11.99 -5.83
CA GLU A 66 -29.19 -12.20 -4.51
C GLU A 66 -28.14 -12.68 -3.49
N ASP A 67 -27.23 -13.58 -3.88
CA ASP A 67 -26.15 -14.07 -3.02
C ASP A 67 -25.19 -12.93 -2.66
N ALA A 68 -24.84 -12.08 -3.64
CA ALA A 68 -24.00 -10.91 -3.40
C ALA A 68 -24.67 -9.87 -2.49
N LEU A 69 -25.99 -9.68 -2.67
CA LEU A 69 -26.81 -8.80 -1.82
C LEU A 69 -26.84 -9.30 -0.38
N GLU A 70 -27.15 -10.58 -0.17
CA GLU A 70 -27.24 -11.14 1.18
C GLU A 70 -25.89 -11.10 1.87
N THR A 71 -24.85 -11.58 1.21
CA THR A 71 -23.47 -11.57 1.75
C THR A 71 -23.01 -10.15 2.10
N THR A 72 -23.27 -9.17 1.22
CA THR A 72 -22.86 -7.77 1.48
C THR A 72 -23.69 -7.15 2.60
N TRP A 73 -24.98 -7.43 2.63
CA TRP A 73 -25.87 -6.90 3.64
C TRP A 73 -25.51 -7.44 5.04
N GLU A 74 -25.33 -8.73 5.19
CA GLU A 74 -24.86 -9.36 6.43
C GLU A 74 -23.50 -8.83 6.87
N TRP A 75 -22.56 -8.68 5.91
CA TRP A 75 -21.23 -8.13 6.20
C TRP A 75 -21.33 -6.72 6.76
N LEU A 76 -22.21 -5.86 6.23
CA LEU A 76 -22.42 -4.50 6.72
C LEU A 76 -23.04 -4.45 8.12
N GLN A 77 -23.90 -5.41 8.47
CA GLN A 77 -24.56 -5.48 9.78
C GLN A 77 -23.65 -6.05 10.88
N THR A 78 -22.62 -6.79 10.52
CA THR A 78 -21.70 -7.41 11.49
C THR A 78 -20.55 -6.46 11.83
N GLN A 79 -20.19 -6.39 13.11
CA GLN A 79 -18.97 -5.69 13.51
C GLN A 79 -17.73 -6.52 13.14
N ALA A 80 -16.63 -5.86 12.82
CA ALA A 80 -15.36 -6.55 12.64
C ALA A 80 -14.75 -6.83 14.02
N ASP A 81 -14.50 -8.11 14.31
CA ASP A 81 -13.77 -8.51 15.50
C ASP A 81 -12.27 -8.26 15.30
N LEU A 82 -11.74 -7.24 15.98
CA LEU A 82 -10.31 -6.91 15.98
C LEU A 82 -9.61 -7.36 17.28
N GLY A 83 -10.28 -8.16 18.13
CA GLY A 83 -9.78 -8.47 19.48
C GLY A 83 -9.96 -7.31 20.47
N ALA A 84 -9.52 -7.50 21.70
CA ALA A 84 -9.81 -6.63 22.83
C ALA A 84 -9.38 -5.17 22.63
N ALA A 85 -10.25 -4.27 22.26
CA ALA A 85 -10.22 -2.83 22.48
C ALA A 85 -10.43 -1.86 21.30
N LYS A 86 -10.54 -2.29 20.03
CA LYS A 86 -10.82 -1.34 18.93
C LYS A 86 -11.94 -1.85 18.03
N VAL A 87 -12.89 -0.97 17.75
CA VAL A 87 -13.99 -1.23 16.82
C VAL A 87 -13.55 -0.80 15.42
N ALA A 88 -13.57 -1.73 14.47
CA ALA A 88 -13.49 -1.40 13.06
C ALA A 88 -14.88 -1.38 12.46
N HIS A 89 -15.16 -0.34 11.70
CA HIS A 89 -16.43 -0.18 11.02
C HIS A 89 -16.33 -0.68 9.59
N LYS A 90 -17.43 -1.18 9.07
CA LYS A 90 -17.58 -1.62 7.68
C LYS A 90 -18.47 -0.63 6.95
N ARG A 91 -18.05 -0.25 5.76
CA ARG A 91 -18.85 0.61 4.87
C ARG A 91 -18.73 0.13 3.43
N LEU A 92 -19.78 0.35 2.68
CA LEU A 92 -19.76 0.29 1.23
C LEU A 92 -19.97 1.72 0.71
N LEU A 93 -18.96 2.26 0.04
CA LEU A 93 -19.04 3.56 -0.60
C LEU A 93 -19.42 3.38 -2.06
N THR A 94 -20.27 4.27 -2.54
CA THR A 94 -20.68 4.37 -3.94
C THR A 94 -20.17 5.68 -4.55
N LEU A 95 -20.17 5.79 -5.87
CA LEU A 95 -19.83 7.05 -6.56
C LEU A 95 -20.72 8.24 -6.16
N ALA A 96 -21.89 7.98 -5.56
CA ALA A 96 -22.83 9.00 -5.10
C ALA A 96 -22.59 9.45 -3.66
N ASP A 97 -21.68 8.80 -2.93
CA ASP A 97 -21.41 9.15 -1.53
C ASP A 97 -20.47 10.35 -1.41
N SER A 98 -20.79 11.28 -0.51
CA SER A 98 -19.94 12.45 -0.20
C SER A 98 -18.56 12.09 0.33
N ASP A 99 -18.45 10.93 1.00
CA ASP A 99 -17.20 10.41 1.54
C ASP A 99 -16.38 9.58 0.53
N TYR A 100 -16.88 9.44 -0.71
CA TYR A 100 -16.13 8.77 -1.76
C TYR A 100 -14.86 9.56 -2.08
N PRO A 101 -13.66 8.93 -2.12
CA PRO A 101 -12.41 9.64 -2.33
C PRO A 101 -12.41 10.47 -3.61
N SER A 102 -12.37 11.80 -3.48
CA SER A 102 -12.43 12.74 -4.61
C SER A 102 -11.30 12.50 -5.61
N SER A 103 -10.12 12.11 -5.13
CA SER A 103 -8.98 11.78 -5.98
C SER A 103 -9.23 10.55 -6.88
N LEU A 104 -10.04 9.58 -6.44
CA LEU A 104 -10.46 8.46 -7.28
C LEU A 104 -11.50 8.88 -8.32
N MET A 105 -12.39 9.81 -7.98
CA MET A 105 -13.37 10.32 -8.96
C MET A 105 -12.71 11.00 -10.17
N LEU A 106 -11.50 11.54 -9.99
CA LEU A 106 -10.71 12.16 -11.06
C LEU A 106 -9.97 11.15 -11.93
N THR A 107 -9.92 9.87 -11.53
CA THR A 107 -9.31 8.81 -12.36
C THR A 107 -10.21 8.47 -13.57
N PRO A 108 -9.64 7.90 -14.64
CA PRO A 108 -10.41 7.51 -15.82
C PRO A 108 -11.51 6.47 -15.53
N ASP A 109 -11.27 5.57 -14.57
CA ASP A 109 -12.12 4.42 -14.26
C ASP A 109 -12.39 4.26 -12.76
N PRO A 110 -13.03 5.25 -12.09
CA PRO A 110 -13.31 5.16 -10.66
C PRO A 110 -14.23 3.97 -10.35
N PRO A 111 -13.94 3.17 -9.33
CA PRO A 111 -14.80 2.05 -8.93
C PRO A 111 -16.19 2.52 -8.57
N CYS A 112 -17.24 1.83 -9.09
CA CYS A 112 -18.61 2.15 -8.71
C CYS A 112 -18.90 1.89 -7.24
N LEU A 113 -18.22 0.89 -6.67
CA LEU A 113 -18.33 0.44 -5.30
C LEU A 113 -16.95 0.30 -4.68
N LEU A 114 -16.83 0.74 -3.45
CA LEU A 114 -15.64 0.51 -2.62
C LEU A 114 -16.07 -0.08 -1.27
N TYR A 115 -15.65 -1.30 -1.02
CA TYR A 115 -15.73 -1.92 0.30
C TYR A 115 -14.64 -1.32 1.18
N VAL A 116 -15.00 -0.90 2.38
CA VAL A 116 -14.09 -0.25 3.33
C VAL A 116 -14.24 -0.88 4.70
N LEU A 117 -13.12 -1.23 5.32
CA LEU A 117 -13.04 -1.80 6.66
C LEU A 117 -11.99 -1.06 7.49
N GLY A 118 -12.33 -0.59 8.67
CA GLY A 118 -11.40 0.05 9.60
C GLY A 118 -11.95 1.33 10.22
N GLN A 119 -11.13 2.38 10.27
CA GLN A 119 -11.45 3.66 10.88
C GLN A 119 -12.24 4.57 9.91
N THR A 120 -13.44 4.14 9.54
CA THR A 120 -14.24 4.78 8.47
C THR A 120 -14.69 6.21 8.79
N GLN A 121 -14.66 6.62 10.07
CA GLN A 121 -14.91 8.02 10.46
C GLN A 121 -13.85 9.00 9.92
N HIS A 122 -12.69 8.49 9.48
CA HIS A 122 -11.60 9.27 8.92
C HIS A 122 -11.53 9.24 7.39
N LEU A 123 -12.55 8.71 6.71
CA LEU A 123 -12.63 8.69 5.23
C LEU A 123 -12.51 10.08 4.61
N HIS A 124 -13.01 11.11 5.29
CA HIS A 124 -12.89 12.50 4.84
C HIS A 124 -11.44 12.94 4.59
N LEU A 125 -10.44 12.31 5.24
CA LEU A 125 -9.02 12.60 5.01
C LEU A 125 -8.52 12.12 3.63
N LEU A 126 -9.23 11.16 3.01
CA LEU A 126 -8.99 10.73 1.63
C LEU A 126 -9.83 11.52 0.62
N SER A 127 -10.72 12.39 1.10
CA SER A 127 -11.65 13.19 0.30
C SER A 127 -11.56 14.66 0.70
N PRO A 128 -10.38 15.30 0.60
CA PRO A 128 -10.23 16.69 0.95
C PRO A 128 -11.08 17.59 -0.01
N PRO A 129 -11.31 18.85 0.36
CA PRO A 129 -11.96 19.81 -0.53
C PRO A 129 -11.30 19.85 -1.91
N VAL A 130 -12.09 20.17 -2.96
CA VAL A 130 -11.72 20.06 -4.39
C VAL A 130 -10.38 20.71 -4.77
N HIS A 131 -9.89 21.64 -3.97
CA HIS A 131 -8.62 22.35 -4.23
C HIS A 131 -7.43 21.85 -3.40
N GLN A 132 -7.61 20.76 -2.65
CA GLN A 132 -6.53 20.18 -1.83
C GLN A 132 -6.23 18.75 -2.27
N ALA A 133 -4.94 18.42 -2.36
CA ALA A 133 -4.53 17.04 -2.59
C ALA A 133 -4.78 16.17 -1.34
N PRO A 134 -5.12 14.87 -1.49
CA PRO A 134 -5.21 13.98 -0.35
C PRO A 134 -3.84 13.86 0.32
N ARG A 135 -3.81 13.98 1.65
CA ARG A 135 -2.55 13.83 2.41
C ARG A 135 -2.14 12.37 2.49
N ALA A 136 -1.85 11.79 1.33
CA ALA A 136 -1.54 10.37 1.19
C ALA A 136 -0.43 10.14 0.16
N ILE A 137 0.44 9.16 0.41
CA ILE A 137 1.52 8.77 -0.48
C ILE A 137 1.53 7.26 -0.70
N ALA A 138 1.68 6.83 -1.94
CA ALA A 138 1.88 5.43 -2.27
C ALA A 138 3.33 5.01 -1.95
N VAL A 139 3.50 3.89 -1.25
CA VAL A 139 4.81 3.26 -1.04
C VAL A 139 4.74 1.85 -1.59
N VAL A 140 5.51 1.57 -2.63
CA VAL A 140 5.45 0.32 -3.39
C VAL A 140 6.84 -0.22 -3.70
N GLY A 141 6.94 -1.52 -4.00
CA GLY A 141 8.22 -2.10 -4.37
C GLY A 141 8.22 -3.62 -4.50
N SER A 142 9.39 -4.20 -4.36
CA SER A 142 9.62 -5.63 -4.46
C SER A 142 8.85 -6.42 -3.41
N ARG A 143 8.32 -7.58 -3.80
CA ARG A 143 7.76 -8.58 -2.86
C ARG A 143 8.85 -9.32 -2.08
N ASN A 144 10.06 -9.35 -2.63
CA ASN A 144 11.25 -9.94 -2.02
C ASN A 144 12.36 -8.87 -2.00
N PRO A 145 12.23 -7.85 -1.14
CA PRO A 145 13.23 -6.79 -1.03
C PRO A 145 14.49 -7.30 -0.35
N THR A 146 15.60 -6.61 -0.57
CA THR A 146 16.79 -6.78 0.25
C THR A 146 16.48 -6.39 1.71
N PRO A 147 17.30 -6.82 2.68
CA PRO A 147 17.19 -6.32 4.06
C PRO A 147 17.18 -4.78 4.13
N GLN A 148 18.08 -4.13 3.35
CA GLN A 148 18.13 -2.66 3.27
C GLN A 148 16.87 -2.07 2.66
N GLY A 149 16.34 -2.65 1.57
CA GLY A 149 15.08 -2.19 0.95
C GLY A 149 13.89 -2.32 1.88
N ARG A 150 13.86 -3.35 2.73
CA ARG A 150 12.83 -3.51 3.77
C ARG A 150 12.95 -2.41 4.83
N LEU A 151 14.18 -2.14 5.30
CA LEU A 151 14.45 -1.09 6.27
C LEU A 151 14.08 0.29 5.69
N ASN A 152 14.52 0.59 4.48
CA ASN A 152 14.18 1.83 3.80
C ASN A 152 12.65 2.02 3.69
N ALA A 153 11.91 0.99 3.25
CA ALA A 153 10.45 1.06 3.17
C ALA A 153 9.80 1.37 4.52
N HIS A 154 10.28 0.72 5.58
CA HIS A 154 9.81 0.95 6.93
C HIS A 154 10.11 2.38 7.40
N ASP A 155 11.37 2.83 7.29
CA ASP A 155 11.82 4.10 7.87
C ASP A 155 11.24 5.31 7.10
N PHE A 156 11.19 5.25 5.77
CA PHE A 156 10.48 6.26 4.99
C PHE A 156 9.01 6.35 5.43
N ALA A 157 8.33 5.21 5.59
CA ALA A 157 6.94 5.19 6.01
C ALA A 157 6.74 5.74 7.43
N VAL A 158 7.69 5.49 8.37
CA VAL A 158 7.68 6.10 9.71
C VAL A 158 7.70 7.63 9.60
N HIS A 159 8.67 8.18 8.89
CA HIS A 159 8.84 9.64 8.80
C HIS A 159 7.70 10.31 8.05
N LEU A 160 7.21 9.70 6.96
CA LEU A 160 6.07 10.22 6.19
C LEU A 160 4.79 10.24 7.04
N ALA A 161 4.54 9.18 7.84
CA ALA A 161 3.40 9.14 8.75
C ALA A 161 3.53 10.15 9.90
N GLN A 162 4.74 10.34 10.45
CA GLN A 162 5.02 11.39 11.44
C GLN A 162 4.75 12.79 10.88
N ALA A 163 5.05 13.02 9.61
CA ALA A 163 4.74 14.26 8.90
C ALA A 163 3.24 14.42 8.57
N GLY A 164 2.39 13.47 8.96
CA GLY A 164 0.94 13.52 8.76
C GLY A 164 0.51 13.10 7.38
N LEU A 165 1.28 12.24 6.69
CA LEU A 165 0.85 11.58 5.46
C LEU A 165 0.29 10.19 5.74
N THR A 166 -0.81 9.86 5.11
CA THR A 166 -1.32 8.48 5.06
C THR A 166 -0.49 7.65 4.08
N VAL A 167 0.10 6.56 4.53
CA VAL A 167 0.81 5.64 3.64
C VAL A 167 -0.18 4.69 2.97
N VAL A 168 -0.23 4.70 1.64
CA VAL A 168 -1.10 3.83 0.84
C VAL A 168 -0.25 2.73 0.21
N SER A 169 -0.62 1.47 0.40
CA SER A 169 0.08 0.34 -0.21
C SER A 169 -0.84 -0.85 -0.43
N GLY A 170 -0.30 -1.96 -0.94
CA GLY A 170 -1.10 -3.08 -1.43
C GLY A 170 -1.18 -4.30 -0.53
N LEU A 171 -0.67 -4.25 0.68
CA LEU A 171 -0.64 -5.38 1.63
C LEU A 171 0.09 -6.62 1.09
N ALA A 172 0.91 -6.51 0.05
CA ALA A 172 1.75 -7.59 -0.45
C ALA A 172 2.91 -7.87 0.52
N LEU A 173 3.57 -9.03 0.37
CA LEU A 173 4.82 -9.30 1.08
C LEU A 173 5.90 -8.29 0.66
N GLY A 174 6.90 -8.10 1.51
CA GLY A 174 8.06 -7.28 1.21
C GLY A 174 7.88 -5.80 1.51
N VAL A 175 8.08 -4.94 0.52
CA VAL A 175 8.01 -3.48 0.67
C VAL A 175 6.67 -3.01 1.22
N ASP A 176 5.55 -3.52 0.70
CA ASP A 176 4.21 -3.12 1.15
C ASP A 176 4.01 -3.43 2.66
N THR A 177 4.43 -4.64 3.08
CA THR A 177 4.39 -5.05 4.50
C THR A 177 5.20 -4.09 5.37
N ALA A 178 6.46 -3.79 4.97
CA ALA A 178 7.35 -2.90 5.73
C ALA A 178 6.80 -1.46 5.78
N ALA A 179 6.25 -0.96 4.68
CA ALA A 179 5.63 0.36 4.60
C ALA A 179 4.43 0.49 5.56
N HIS A 180 3.52 -0.49 5.58
CA HIS A 180 2.40 -0.49 6.53
C HIS A 180 2.88 -0.55 7.99
N GLN A 181 3.89 -1.39 8.29
CA GLN A 181 4.46 -1.48 9.63
C GLN A 181 5.09 -0.15 10.07
N GLY A 182 5.86 0.48 9.17
CA GLY A 182 6.45 1.80 9.41
C GLY A 182 5.40 2.87 9.66
N ALA A 183 4.37 2.94 8.83
CA ALA A 183 3.28 3.90 8.99
C ALA A 183 2.52 3.73 10.33
N LEU A 184 2.25 2.48 10.74
CA LEU A 184 1.63 2.20 12.03
C LEU A 184 2.51 2.62 13.21
N LYS A 185 3.84 2.49 13.09
CA LYS A 185 4.82 2.92 14.10
C LYS A 185 4.96 4.44 14.15
N GLY A 186 4.98 5.09 12.99
CA GLY A 186 5.14 6.55 12.86
C GLY A 186 3.84 7.34 13.03
N GLY A 187 2.70 6.67 13.22
CA GLY A 187 1.40 7.32 13.28
C GLY A 187 1.32 8.49 14.25
N SER A 188 0.83 9.63 13.76
CA SER A 188 0.69 10.86 14.53
C SER A 188 -0.67 10.97 15.19
N PRO A 189 -0.76 11.41 16.45
CA PRO A 189 -2.05 11.71 17.09
C PRO A 189 -2.87 12.79 16.34
N HIS A 190 -2.18 13.67 15.62
CA HIS A 190 -2.79 14.76 14.85
C HIS A 190 -3.27 14.30 13.45
N HIS A 191 -2.89 13.11 13.00
CA HIS A 191 -3.35 12.53 11.75
C HIS A 191 -3.77 11.07 11.98
N PRO A 192 -5.05 10.83 12.28
CA PRO A 192 -5.53 9.53 12.77
C PRO A 192 -5.58 8.42 11.72
N LEU A 193 -5.38 8.72 10.44
CA LEU A 193 -5.36 7.75 9.36
C LEU A 193 -3.91 7.42 8.97
N HIS A 194 -3.31 6.47 9.67
CA HIS A 194 -1.88 6.18 9.49
C HIS A 194 -1.57 5.50 8.16
N THR A 195 -2.41 4.55 7.75
CA THR A 195 -2.19 3.79 6.52
C THR A 195 -3.48 3.26 5.91
N VAL A 196 -3.45 3.06 4.59
CA VAL A 196 -4.53 2.46 3.80
C VAL A 196 -3.98 1.29 3.01
N ALA A 197 -4.52 0.11 3.27
CA ALA A 197 -4.23 -1.08 2.47
C ALA A 197 -5.31 -1.26 1.40
N VAL A 198 -4.93 -1.13 0.14
CA VAL A 198 -5.81 -1.46 -0.99
C VAL A 198 -5.57 -2.92 -1.35
N VAL A 199 -6.59 -3.75 -1.41
CA VAL A 199 -6.43 -5.19 -1.66
C VAL A 199 -7.08 -5.64 -2.96
N GLY A 200 -6.58 -6.76 -3.52
CA GLY A 200 -7.07 -7.34 -4.77
C GLY A 200 -8.04 -8.51 -4.58
N THR A 201 -8.64 -8.63 -3.38
CA THR A 201 -9.59 -9.66 -2.99
C THR A 201 -10.81 -9.02 -2.33
N GLY A 202 -11.86 -9.78 -2.07
CA GLY A 202 -12.91 -9.35 -1.15
C GLY A 202 -12.35 -9.09 0.26
N LEU A 203 -12.99 -8.19 1.03
CA LEU A 203 -12.59 -7.85 2.40
C LEU A 203 -12.98 -8.90 3.45
N ASP A 204 -13.63 -9.98 3.04
CA ASP A 204 -13.93 -11.16 3.85
C ASP A 204 -12.71 -12.06 4.09
N ARG A 205 -11.60 -11.78 3.39
CA ARG A 205 -10.35 -12.55 3.48
C ARG A 205 -9.12 -11.67 3.39
N VAL A 206 -8.02 -12.13 3.99
CA VAL A 206 -6.71 -11.47 3.91
C VAL A 206 -5.78 -12.29 3.02
N TYR A 207 -5.19 -11.63 2.05
CA TYR A 207 -4.15 -12.21 1.20
C TYR A 207 -2.97 -11.22 1.05
N PRO A 208 -1.73 -11.69 1.24
CA PRO A 208 -1.33 -13.05 1.65
C PRO A 208 -1.69 -13.34 3.12
N HIS A 209 -1.88 -14.61 3.47
CA HIS A 209 -2.28 -15.02 4.82
C HIS A 209 -1.27 -14.60 5.90
N GLN A 210 0.02 -14.54 5.55
CA GLN A 210 1.10 -14.08 6.46
C GLN A 210 0.85 -12.64 6.97
N ASN A 211 0.14 -11.82 6.22
CA ASN A 211 -0.18 -10.43 6.60
C ASN A 211 -1.52 -10.31 7.37
N HIS A 212 -2.10 -11.43 7.84
CA HIS A 212 -3.39 -11.39 8.56
C HIS A 212 -3.31 -10.51 9.83
N ALA A 213 -2.29 -10.72 10.69
CA ALA A 213 -2.09 -9.92 11.89
C ALA A 213 -1.84 -8.44 11.58
N LEU A 214 -1.14 -8.14 10.46
CA LEU A 214 -0.92 -6.78 9.99
C LEU A 214 -2.24 -6.14 9.51
N ALA A 215 -3.07 -6.87 8.77
CA ALA A 215 -4.38 -6.38 8.32
C ALA A 215 -5.28 -5.96 9.49
N LEU A 216 -5.30 -6.73 10.58
CA LEU A 216 -6.03 -6.37 11.81
C LEU A 216 -5.49 -5.08 12.44
N LYS A 217 -4.16 -4.90 12.49
CA LYS A 217 -3.54 -3.67 12.98
C LYS A 217 -3.87 -2.48 12.07
N ILE A 218 -3.89 -2.68 10.76
CA ILE A 218 -4.29 -1.65 9.78
C ILE A 218 -5.76 -1.27 10.01
N ALA A 219 -6.67 -2.23 10.15
CA ALA A 219 -8.08 -1.94 10.43
C ALA A 219 -8.29 -1.16 11.75
N ALA A 220 -7.41 -1.36 12.72
CA ALA A 220 -7.46 -0.67 14.02
C ALA A 220 -6.96 0.79 13.97
N HIS A 221 -6.14 1.19 13.00
CA HIS A 221 -5.48 2.51 12.91
C HIS A 221 -5.53 3.15 11.53
N GLY A 222 -6.20 2.52 10.59
CA GLY A 222 -6.26 2.88 9.19
C GLY A 222 -7.45 2.25 8.50
N LEU A 223 -7.30 1.95 7.22
CA LEU A 223 -8.36 1.38 6.38
C LEU A 223 -7.83 0.23 5.52
N LEU A 224 -8.68 -0.78 5.30
CA LEU A 224 -8.58 -1.70 4.18
C LEU A 224 -9.64 -1.32 3.15
N ILE A 225 -9.27 -1.26 1.89
CA ILE A 225 -10.15 -0.86 0.78
C ILE A 225 -10.08 -1.91 -0.33
N SER A 226 -11.23 -2.26 -0.88
CA SER A 226 -11.35 -3.14 -2.04
C SER A 226 -12.46 -2.70 -2.99
N GLU A 227 -12.22 -2.78 -4.29
CA GLU A 227 -13.27 -2.65 -5.30
C GLU A 227 -13.97 -3.99 -5.62
N TYR A 228 -13.44 -5.09 -5.11
CA TYR A 228 -13.94 -6.42 -5.42
C TYR A 228 -15.04 -6.84 -4.44
N PRO A 229 -16.11 -7.47 -4.96
CA PRO A 229 -17.16 -8.06 -4.12
C PRO A 229 -16.58 -9.03 -3.09
N LEU A 230 -17.29 -9.20 -1.99
CA LEU A 230 -16.98 -10.24 -1.00
C LEU A 230 -16.92 -11.61 -1.70
N ASN A 231 -16.20 -12.54 -1.10
CA ASN A 231 -15.89 -13.86 -1.68
C ASN A 231 -14.97 -13.85 -2.92
N THR A 232 -14.51 -12.69 -3.41
CA THR A 232 -13.53 -12.67 -4.51
C THR A 232 -12.20 -13.26 -4.06
N PRO A 233 -11.72 -14.34 -4.70
CA PRO A 233 -10.45 -14.98 -4.37
C PRO A 233 -9.25 -14.16 -4.88
N PRO A 234 -8.01 -14.48 -4.45
CA PRO A 234 -6.80 -13.83 -4.95
C PRO A 234 -6.50 -14.24 -6.41
N LEU A 235 -7.08 -13.51 -7.35
CA LEU A 235 -6.83 -13.67 -8.78
C LEU A 235 -5.62 -12.84 -9.21
N THR A 236 -4.73 -13.43 -10.03
CA THR A 236 -3.50 -12.76 -10.49
C THR A 236 -3.78 -11.50 -11.29
N SER A 237 -4.90 -11.45 -12.02
CA SER A 237 -5.36 -10.28 -12.79
C SER A 237 -5.76 -9.09 -11.91
N ASN A 238 -6.24 -9.34 -10.69
CA ASN A 238 -6.76 -8.29 -9.81
C ASN A 238 -5.65 -7.40 -9.24
N PHE A 239 -4.45 -7.96 -9.01
CA PHE A 239 -3.36 -7.21 -8.38
C PHE A 239 -2.87 -6.02 -9.23
N PRO A 240 -2.62 -6.16 -10.55
CA PRO A 240 -2.29 -5.02 -11.39
C PRO A 240 -3.45 -4.01 -11.52
N GLN A 241 -4.69 -4.49 -11.62
CA GLN A 241 -5.87 -3.62 -11.70
C GLN A 241 -6.06 -2.79 -10.43
N ARG A 242 -5.92 -3.41 -9.26
CA ARG A 242 -5.99 -2.74 -7.97
C ARG A 242 -4.95 -1.61 -7.82
N ASN A 243 -3.76 -1.74 -8.42
CA ASN A 243 -2.68 -0.77 -8.26
C ASN A 243 -3.07 0.66 -8.69
N ARG A 244 -4.01 0.82 -9.64
CA ARG A 244 -4.55 2.12 -10.01
C ARG A 244 -5.24 2.85 -8.85
N LEU A 245 -5.82 2.10 -7.91
CA LEU A 245 -6.43 2.70 -6.72
C LEU A 245 -5.36 3.18 -5.73
N ILE A 246 -4.23 2.46 -5.61
CA ILE A 246 -3.08 2.91 -4.81
C ILE A 246 -2.56 4.23 -5.36
N ALA A 247 -2.30 4.30 -6.69
CA ALA A 247 -1.89 5.52 -7.35
C ALA A 247 -2.96 6.62 -7.24
N GLY A 248 -4.25 6.28 -7.44
CA GLY A 248 -5.36 7.21 -7.40
C GLY A 248 -5.58 7.86 -6.04
N LEU A 249 -5.44 7.12 -4.94
CA LEU A 249 -5.62 7.61 -3.57
C LEU A 249 -4.47 8.49 -3.07
N SER A 250 -3.33 8.49 -3.75
CA SER A 250 -2.10 9.14 -3.30
C SER A 250 -1.80 10.41 -4.11
N GLN A 251 -1.06 11.35 -3.56
CA GLN A 251 -0.57 12.53 -4.28
C GLN A 251 0.79 12.28 -4.95
N GLY A 252 1.51 11.23 -4.56
CA GLY A 252 2.78 10.80 -5.15
C GLY A 252 3.01 9.31 -4.91
N CYS A 253 4.04 8.76 -5.55
CA CYS A 253 4.38 7.34 -5.48
C CYS A 253 5.88 7.15 -5.21
N LEU A 254 6.24 6.58 -4.07
CA LEU A 254 7.60 6.16 -3.73
C LEU A 254 7.81 4.70 -4.15
N VAL A 255 8.83 4.46 -4.98
CA VAL A 255 9.31 3.13 -5.35
C VAL A 255 10.61 2.84 -4.60
N VAL A 256 10.58 1.88 -3.68
CA VAL A 256 11.73 1.57 -2.81
C VAL A 256 12.72 0.65 -3.49
N GLU A 257 12.27 -0.47 -3.99
CA GLU A 257 13.04 -1.42 -4.81
C GLU A 257 12.15 -2.00 -5.90
N ALA A 258 12.65 -2.08 -7.11
CA ALA A 258 11.94 -2.68 -8.23
C ALA A 258 12.93 -3.30 -9.24
N ALA A 259 12.71 -4.56 -9.59
CA ALA A 259 13.35 -5.12 -10.78
C ALA A 259 12.73 -4.50 -12.05
N ALA A 260 13.43 -4.56 -13.18
CA ALA A 260 13.00 -3.93 -14.45
C ALA A 260 11.59 -4.36 -14.95
N ARG A 261 11.09 -5.51 -14.49
CA ARG A 261 9.74 -6.02 -14.83
C ARG A 261 8.85 -6.17 -13.59
N SER A 262 9.09 -5.36 -12.56
CA SER A 262 8.30 -5.42 -11.33
C SER A 262 6.88 -4.87 -11.53
N GLY A 263 5.89 -5.52 -10.91
CA GLY A 263 4.51 -5.00 -10.87
C GLY A 263 4.37 -3.66 -10.17
N SER A 264 5.31 -3.27 -9.29
CA SER A 264 5.35 -1.95 -8.64
C SER A 264 5.58 -0.80 -9.63
N LEU A 265 6.27 -1.06 -10.75
CA LEU A 265 6.46 -0.08 -11.83
C LEU A 265 5.13 0.27 -12.52
N ILE A 266 4.14 -0.63 -12.49
CA ILE A 266 2.78 -0.34 -12.99
C ILE A 266 2.15 0.77 -12.13
N THR A 267 2.29 0.72 -10.82
CA THR A 267 1.77 1.75 -9.91
C THR A 267 2.45 3.10 -10.15
N ALA A 268 3.78 3.10 -10.30
CA ALA A 268 4.54 4.30 -10.62
C ALA A 268 4.09 4.93 -11.95
N LYS A 269 3.91 4.11 -13.00
CA LYS A 269 3.40 4.58 -14.29
C LYS A 269 1.98 5.15 -14.17
N GLN A 270 1.10 4.47 -13.46
CA GLN A 270 -0.27 4.96 -13.23
C GLN A 270 -0.29 6.28 -12.44
N ALA A 271 0.65 6.49 -11.51
CA ALA A 271 0.81 7.78 -10.84
C ALA A 271 1.25 8.88 -11.83
N LEU A 272 2.22 8.61 -12.70
CA LEU A 272 2.63 9.53 -13.77
C LEU A 272 1.49 9.85 -14.74
N ASP A 273 0.72 8.84 -15.16
CA ASP A 273 -0.44 9.02 -16.05
C ASP A 273 -1.53 9.89 -15.42
N LEU A 274 -1.57 9.97 -14.08
CA LEU A 274 -2.45 10.86 -13.32
C LEU A 274 -1.81 12.23 -12.99
N GLY A 275 -0.63 12.53 -13.54
CA GLY A 275 0.09 13.80 -13.32
C GLY A 275 0.67 13.93 -11.90
N LYS A 276 0.96 12.80 -11.23
CA LYS A 276 1.48 12.78 -9.86
C LYS A 276 2.98 12.55 -9.84
N GLU A 277 3.64 13.05 -8.79
CA GLU A 277 5.07 12.87 -8.59
C GLU A 277 5.44 11.42 -8.33
N VAL A 278 6.56 10.99 -8.91
CA VAL A 278 7.15 9.68 -8.68
C VAL A 278 8.55 9.84 -8.10
N PHE A 279 8.77 9.15 -7.00
CA PHE A 279 10.01 9.12 -6.25
C PHE A 279 10.64 7.73 -6.34
N ALA A 280 11.95 7.65 -6.42
CA ALA A 280 12.65 6.37 -6.46
C ALA A 280 13.90 6.40 -5.58
N ILE A 281 14.05 5.39 -4.74
CA ILE A 281 15.26 5.22 -3.93
C ILE A 281 16.35 4.66 -4.84
N PRO A 282 17.54 5.28 -4.90
CA PRO A 282 18.67 4.72 -5.64
C PRO A 282 19.21 3.46 -4.96
N GLY A 283 19.87 2.61 -5.71
CA GLY A 283 20.51 1.42 -5.18
C GLY A 283 21.75 1.06 -5.97
N SER A 284 22.38 -0.05 -5.64
CA SER A 284 23.57 -0.51 -6.35
C SER A 284 23.26 -0.84 -7.81
N ILE A 285 24.12 -0.38 -8.72
CA ILE A 285 24.00 -0.68 -10.17
C ILE A 285 24.15 -2.17 -10.48
N HIS A 286 24.71 -2.94 -9.54
CA HIS A 286 24.95 -4.38 -9.68
C HIS A 286 23.74 -5.21 -9.22
N THR A 287 22.79 -4.64 -8.48
CA THR A 287 21.61 -5.36 -8.00
C THR A 287 20.47 -5.31 -9.00
N THR A 288 19.81 -6.45 -9.20
CA THR A 288 18.69 -6.56 -10.12
C THR A 288 17.44 -5.82 -9.62
N VAL A 289 17.28 -5.72 -8.30
CA VAL A 289 16.11 -5.06 -7.67
C VAL A 289 16.19 -3.53 -7.66
N SER A 290 17.32 -2.93 -8.05
CA SER A 290 17.46 -1.47 -8.20
C SER A 290 17.26 -1.00 -9.63
N LYS A 291 17.27 -1.89 -10.62
CA LYS A 291 17.20 -1.52 -12.05
C LYS A 291 15.93 -0.76 -12.41
N GLY A 292 14.79 -1.16 -11.86
CA GLY A 292 13.52 -0.45 -12.09
C GLY A 292 13.52 0.96 -11.51
N CYS A 293 14.10 1.16 -10.31
CA CYS A 293 14.27 2.49 -9.71
C CYS A 293 15.20 3.37 -10.57
N HIS A 294 16.33 2.80 -11.06
CA HIS A 294 17.23 3.53 -11.96
C HIS A 294 16.55 3.93 -13.28
N ASP A 295 15.72 3.06 -13.84
CA ASP A 295 14.99 3.37 -15.07
C ASP A 295 13.94 4.47 -14.83
N LEU A 296 13.26 4.47 -13.68
CA LEU A 296 12.35 5.56 -13.30
C LEU A 296 13.10 6.88 -13.14
N ILE A 297 14.25 6.89 -12.44
CA ILE A 297 15.09 8.09 -12.27
C ILE A 297 15.54 8.65 -13.63
N LYS A 298 15.98 7.80 -14.56
CA LYS A 298 16.35 8.21 -15.92
C LYS A 298 15.17 8.78 -16.72
N GLN A 299 13.93 8.39 -16.38
CA GLN A 299 12.70 8.88 -16.98
C GLN A 299 12.15 10.14 -16.30
N GLY A 300 12.84 10.66 -15.28
CA GLY A 300 12.49 11.90 -14.60
C GLY A 300 11.86 11.72 -13.22
N ALA A 301 11.75 10.50 -12.70
CA ALA A 301 11.37 10.32 -11.30
C ALA A 301 12.43 10.94 -10.38
N LYS A 302 12.00 11.63 -9.33
CA LYS A 302 12.92 12.26 -8.39
C LYS A 302 13.66 11.18 -7.58
N LEU A 303 14.99 11.24 -7.61
CA LEU A 303 15.83 10.47 -6.70
C LEU A 303 15.63 11.01 -5.30
N VAL A 304 15.39 10.11 -4.33
CA VAL A 304 15.24 10.45 -2.92
C VAL A 304 16.12 9.53 -2.06
N ASP A 305 16.81 10.10 -1.09
CA ASP A 305 17.60 9.37 -0.11
C ASP A 305 17.06 9.56 1.31
N CYS A 306 16.15 10.49 1.53
CA CYS A 306 15.43 10.71 2.77
C CYS A 306 13.96 11.08 2.54
N ALA A 307 13.14 10.98 3.59
CA ALA A 307 11.72 11.34 3.51
C ALA A 307 11.50 12.83 3.28
N GLN A 308 12.45 13.68 3.70
CA GLN A 308 12.38 15.13 3.52
C GLN A 308 12.34 15.53 2.04
N ASP A 309 13.06 14.83 1.16
CA ASP A 309 13.03 15.08 -0.29
C ASP A 309 11.63 14.94 -0.88
N ILE A 310 10.84 14.00 -0.34
CA ILE A 310 9.44 13.79 -0.73
C ILE A 310 8.58 14.93 -0.21
N LEU A 311 8.74 15.31 1.06
CA LEU A 311 7.94 16.35 1.71
C LEU A 311 8.13 17.73 1.05
N GLU A 312 9.33 18.03 0.57
CA GLU A 312 9.65 19.27 -0.14
C GLU A 312 8.98 19.38 -1.51
N GLU A 313 8.76 18.25 -2.20
CA GLU A 313 8.05 18.24 -3.48
C GLU A 313 6.53 18.25 -3.34
N LEU A 314 6.00 17.68 -2.26
CA LEU A 314 4.57 17.63 -2.02
C LEU A 314 4.08 18.98 -1.46
N LYS A 315 3.88 19.96 -2.33
CA LYS A 315 3.66 21.41 -2.09
C LYS A 315 2.45 21.59 -1.22
N ASP A 316 1.71 21.28 -0.61
CA ASP A 316 0.48 21.64 0.16
C ASP A 316 0.43 21.02 1.58
N LEU A 317 1.58 20.55 2.08
CA LEU A 317 1.64 20.14 3.48
C LEU A 317 1.81 21.39 4.36
N PRO A 318 1.01 21.56 5.41
CA PRO A 318 1.35 22.57 6.42
C PRO A 318 2.75 22.27 6.92
N VAL A 319 3.62 23.27 6.89
CA VAL A 319 4.96 23.19 7.47
C VAL A 319 4.79 22.81 8.94
N VAL A 320 5.10 21.57 9.27
CA VAL A 320 5.28 21.20 10.68
C VAL A 320 6.60 21.85 11.09
N ASP A 321 6.53 22.82 11.98
CA ASP A 321 7.72 23.49 12.48
C ASP A 321 8.52 22.50 13.33
N TRP A 322 9.54 21.88 12.69
CA TRP A 322 10.44 20.89 13.30
C TRP A 322 11.29 21.47 14.43
N HIS A 323 11.32 22.81 14.56
CA HIS A 323 12.10 23.49 15.59
C HIS A 323 11.43 23.51 16.98
N THR A 324 10.14 23.13 17.07
CA THR A 324 9.40 23.11 18.34
C THR A 324 9.22 21.71 18.94
N THR A 325 9.44 20.66 18.18
CA THR A 325 9.59 19.31 18.70
C THR A 325 11.09 19.02 18.74
N SER A 326 11.66 18.89 19.94
CA SER A 326 13.01 18.40 20.13
C SER A 326 13.19 17.15 19.24
N ALA A 327 14.01 17.30 18.21
CA ALA A 327 14.38 16.18 17.34
C ALA A 327 14.79 15.03 18.25
N PRO A 328 14.23 13.83 18.10
CA PRO A 328 14.86 12.68 18.68
C PRO A 328 16.26 12.65 18.08
N ASP A 329 17.25 12.59 18.95
CA ASP A 329 18.67 12.65 18.68
C ASP A 329 18.99 11.68 17.52
N LEU A 330 19.14 12.20 16.29
CA LEU A 330 19.43 11.40 15.09
C LEU A 330 20.86 10.78 15.15
N LEU A 331 21.62 11.14 16.20
CA LEU A 331 22.94 10.61 16.47
C LEU A 331 22.94 9.45 17.45
N ASN A 332 21.81 9.15 18.10
CA ASN A 332 21.65 7.95 18.93
C ASN A 332 20.59 7.07 18.30
N PRO A 333 20.93 5.96 17.64
CA PRO A 333 19.96 4.98 17.23
C PRO A 333 19.19 4.51 18.47
N PRO A 334 17.84 4.40 18.43
CA PRO A 334 17.11 3.90 19.58
C PRO A 334 17.62 2.52 19.92
N SER A 335 18.18 2.39 21.12
CA SER A 335 18.53 1.11 21.69
C SER A 335 17.24 0.34 21.94
N ALA A 336 17.02 -0.64 21.15
CA ALA A 336 16.06 -1.75 21.21
C ALA A 336 15.28 -1.90 19.91
N LEU A 337 15.96 -2.33 18.86
CA LEU A 337 15.34 -3.19 17.87
C LEU A 337 15.13 -4.53 18.58
N GLU A 338 13.93 -4.79 19.09
CA GLU A 338 13.55 -6.17 19.34
C GLU A 338 13.65 -6.93 18.01
N PRO A 339 14.39 -8.04 17.98
CA PRO A 339 14.63 -8.77 16.76
C PRO A 339 13.32 -9.45 16.32
N PHE A 340 12.70 -8.93 15.25
CA PHE A 340 11.71 -9.67 14.47
C PHE A 340 12.43 -10.70 13.57
N LEU A 341 13.16 -11.61 14.19
CA LEU A 341 13.65 -12.83 13.55
C LEU A 341 13.00 -13.99 14.29
N GLU A 342 12.18 -14.75 13.59
CA GLU A 342 11.83 -16.09 14.00
C GLU A 342 13.14 -16.84 14.27
N LYS A 343 13.22 -17.39 15.48
CA LYS A 343 14.32 -18.23 15.92
C LYS A 343 14.31 -19.54 15.15
N ASP A 344 14.98 -19.55 14.02
CA ASP A 344 15.54 -20.79 13.49
C ASP A 344 17.06 -20.74 13.67
N GLN A 345 17.49 -21.42 14.71
CA GLN A 345 18.77 -22.05 15.00
C GLN A 345 20.04 -21.49 14.31
N ILE A 346 20.43 -20.29 14.65
CA ILE A 346 21.82 -19.83 14.52
C ILE A 346 22.26 -19.39 15.92
N GLY A 347 23.43 -19.91 16.39
CA GLY A 347 23.93 -19.64 17.73
C GLY A 347 24.03 -18.14 18.03
N SER A 348 23.75 -17.76 19.26
CA SER A 348 23.56 -16.37 19.72
C SER A 348 24.77 -15.43 19.57
N SER A 349 25.97 -15.96 19.28
CA SER A 349 27.19 -15.18 19.01
C SER A 349 27.34 -14.79 17.54
N THR A 350 26.95 -15.66 16.63
CA THR A 350 27.10 -15.49 15.16
C THR A 350 26.21 -14.36 14.61
N LEU A 351 25.08 -14.09 15.25
CA LEU A 351 24.19 -12.98 14.90
C LEU A 351 24.80 -11.60 15.21
N ARG A 352 25.68 -11.51 16.21
CA ARG A 352 26.31 -10.24 16.60
C ARG A 352 27.24 -9.67 15.53
N VAL A 353 28.02 -10.50 14.84
CA VAL A 353 28.97 -10.02 13.81
C VAL A 353 28.25 -9.51 12.57
N LEU A 354 27.11 -10.11 12.18
CA LEU A 354 26.27 -9.64 11.08
C LEU A 354 25.70 -8.22 11.31
N ASP A 355 25.52 -7.81 12.56
CA ASP A 355 25.00 -6.48 12.90
C ASP A 355 26.06 -5.39 12.72
N TYR A 356 27.34 -5.75 12.82
CA TYR A 356 28.48 -4.85 12.60
C TYR A 356 28.97 -4.82 11.14
N LEU A 357 28.53 -5.78 10.32
CA LEU A 357 28.72 -5.78 8.88
C LEU A 357 27.68 -4.90 8.22
N GLY A 358 28.10 -3.72 7.78
CA GLY A 358 27.27 -2.86 6.93
C GLY A 358 27.01 -3.47 5.55
N GLN A 359 26.50 -2.68 4.64
CA GLN A 359 26.29 -3.06 3.23
C GLN A 359 27.59 -2.96 2.41
N ASP A 360 28.55 -2.17 2.87
CA ASP A 360 29.84 -1.99 2.22
C ASP A 360 30.85 -3.04 2.67
N PRO A 361 31.83 -3.42 1.80
CA PRO A 361 32.90 -4.31 2.17
C PRO A 361 33.73 -3.74 3.32
N VAL A 362 33.94 -4.50 4.38
CA VAL A 362 34.62 -4.06 5.61
C VAL A 362 35.81 -4.95 5.87
N GLY A 363 36.93 -4.35 6.28
CA GLY A 363 38.16 -5.06 6.67
C GLY A 363 38.05 -5.67 8.06
N LEU A 364 38.89 -6.69 8.31
CA LEU A 364 38.94 -7.41 9.60
C LEU A 364 39.21 -6.45 10.76
N ASP A 365 40.12 -5.48 10.58
CA ASP A 365 40.53 -4.54 11.63
C ASP A 365 39.39 -3.62 12.03
N GLU A 366 38.63 -3.17 11.05
CA GLU A 366 37.45 -2.31 11.27
C GLU A 366 36.31 -3.08 11.94
N LEU A 367 36.07 -4.32 11.54
CA LEU A 367 35.10 -5.20 12.21
C LEU A 367 35.51 -5.49 13.66
N GLN A 368 36.80 -5.62 13.92
CA GLN A 368 37.30 -5.81 15.27
C GLN A 368 37.04 -4.58 16.15
N ILE A 369 37.27 -3.39 15.63
CA ILE A 369 36.97 -2.13 16.33
C ILE A 369 35.46 -2.00 16.60
N ARG A 370 34.61 -2.29 15.60
CA ARG A 370 33.15 -2.17 15.72
C ARG A 370 32.55 -3.21 16.66
N SER A 371 33.02 -4.45 16.62
CA SER A 371 32.44 -5.57 17.39
C SER A 371 33.02 -5.71 18.79
N GLY A 372 34.23 -5.18 19.05
CA GLY A 372 34.97 -5.38 20.30
C GLY A 372 35.43 -6.82 20.55
N LEU A 373 35.29 -7.69 19.55
CA LEU A 373 35.72 -9.10 19.64
C LEU A 373 37.21 -9.24 19.44
N SER A 374 37.81 -10.28 20.04
CA SER A 374 39.20 -10.64 19.73
C SER A 374 39.28 -11.14 18.28
N THR A 375 40.44 -10.98 17.65
CA THR A 375 40.69 -11.41 16.26
C THR A 375 40.35 -12.89 16.05
N SER A 376 40.65 -13.75 17.02
CA SER A 376 40.36 -15.20 16.95
C SER A 376 38.85 -15.49 17.01
N GLN A 377 38.10 -14.78 17.85
CA GLN A 377 36.64 -14.91 17.94
C GLN A 377 35.98 -14.40 16.67
N LEU A 378 36.41 -13.22 16.19
CA LEU A 378 35.89 -12.62 14.98
C LEU A 378 36.11 -13.50 13.74
N GLN A 379 37.33 -14.07 13.60
CA GLN A 379 37.65 -15.00 12.50
C GLN A 379 36.81 -16.27 12.53
N ALA A 380 36.56 -16.84 13.73
CA ALA A 380 35.73 -18.04 13.87
C ALA A 380 34.27 -17.76 13.47
N GLU A 381 33.72 -16.61 13.87
CA GLU A 381 32.36 -16.22 13.53
C GLU A 381 32.22 -15.86 12.03
N LEU A 382 33.19 -15.14 11.45
CA LEU A 382 33.19 -14.81 10.02
C LEU A 382 33.27 -16.09 9.17
N PHE A 383 34.07 -17.08 9.60
CA PHE A 383 34.14 -18.37 8.91
C PHE A 383 32.81 -19.14 8.96
N GLN A 384 32.13 -19.14 10.10
CA GLN A 384 30.82 -19.77 10.20
C GLN A 384 29.76 -19.06 9.30
N LEU A 385 29.80 -17.72 9.24
CA LEU A 385 28.91 -16.94 8.39
C LEU A 385 29.20 -17.18 6.89
N GLU A 386 30.48 -17.36 6.52
CA GLU A 386 30.90 -17.70 5.16
C GLU A 386 30.40 -19.11 4.77
N LEU A 387 30.53 -20.09 5.65
CA LEU A 387 30.03 -21.46 5.45
C LEU A 387 28.50 -21.51 5.30
N ASN A 388 27.79 -20.65 6.02
CA ASN A 388 26.35 -20.54 5.95
C ASN A 388 25.84 -19.69 4.75
N GLY A 389 26.76 -19.15 3.93
CA GLY A 389 26.43 -18.33 2.78
C GLY A 389 25.84 -16.96 3.11
N ALA A 390 25.98 -16.50 4.36
CA ALA A 390 25.51 -15.20 4.82
C ALA A 390 26.53 -14.08 4.58
N LEU A 391 27.78 -14.46 4.24
CA LEU A 391 28.91 -13.57 4.10
C LEU A 391 29.79 -14.00 2.93
N GLY A 392 30.24 -13.05 2.12
CA GLY A 392 31.23 -13.24 1.07
C GLY A 392 32.57 -12.60 1.43
N ARG A 393 33.67 -13.32 1.16
CA ARG A 393 35.04 -12.80 1.27
C ARG A 393 35.48 -12.25 -0.09
N LEU A 394 35.89 -10.99 -0.11
CA LEU A 394 36.38 -10.30 -1.30
C LEU A 394 37.90 -10.25 -1.36
N GLN A 395 38.45 -9.90 -2.55
CA GLN A 395 39.88 -9.68 -2.71
C GLN A 395 40.34 -8.55 -1.78
N GLY A 396 41.52 -8.74 -1.13
CA GLY A 396 42.04 -7.78 -0.17
C GLY A 396 41.64 -8.03 1.28
N GLY A 397 41.02 -9.18 1.59
CA GLY A 397 40.63 -9.53 2.96
C GLY A 397 39.43 -8.77 3.50
N LEU A 398 38.59 -8.23 2.59
CA LEU A 398 37.34 -7.56 2.92
C LEU A 398 36.20 -8.59 3.02
N TYR A 399 35.24 -8.31 3.88
CA TYR A 399 34.06 -9.12 4.10
C TYR A 399 32.82 -8.31 3.77
N GLN A 400 31.85 -8.93 3.11
CA GLN A 400 30.58 -8.30 2.73
C GLN A 400 29.42 -9.24 3.02
N LYS A 401 28.34 -8.70 3.54
CA LYS A 401 27.07 -9.40 3.75
C LYS A 401 26.45 -9.74 2.39
N LEU A 402 26.07 -11.01 2.19
CA LEU A 402 25.45 -11.53 0.96
C LEU A 402 23.91 -11.44 0.98
#